data_cf7be827d0d9bfd7c5c5ebb801b6ba29
#
_entry.id   cf7be827d0d9bfd7c5c5ebb801b6ba29
#
_cell.length_a   1.000
_cell.length_b   1.000
_cell.length_c   1.000
_cell.angle_alpha   90.00
_cell.angle_beta   90.00
_cell.angle_gamma   90.00
#
_symmetry.space_group_name_H-M   'P 1'
#
loop_
_entity.id
_entity.type
_entity.pdbx_description
1 polymer ?
#
loop_
_entity_poly.entity_id
_entity_poly.type
_entity_poly.pdbx_seq_one_letter_code
_entity_poly.pdbx_strand_id
1 'polypeptide(L)'
;MKFTWFHLMPWPHMPDDFRQKHRSVWVDLPSRMYEPELGHGIYHQYLDQLEFAESVGFDGIGVNEHHANAYGLMPSPNIMAATLTRRTSKAALVVLGNSIALYNPPLRVAEEMAMLDVLSGGRLVAGFPVGTSMDTNYAYGTIPALTREKYAEAHDLIRKAWAADEPFAFNGRYTKLRYV
;
A
#
# COMPACT_ATOMS: atom_id res chain seq x y z
N MET A 1 -23.95 10.18 -1.53
CA MET A 1 -23.11 9.03 -1.92
C MET A 1 -21.68 9.53 -1.97
N LYS A 2 -20.70 8.73 -1.59
CA LYS A 2 -19.26 9.07 -1.65
C LYS A 2 -18.58 8.25 -2.72
N PHE A 3 -17.74 8.87 -3.53
CA PHE A 3 -17.02 8.23 -4.62
C PHE A 3 -15.52 8.34 -4.40
N THR A 4 -14.82 7.20 -4.51
CA THR A 4 -13.37 7.13 -4.43
C THR A 4 -12.81 6.70 -5.78
N TRP A 5 -11.85 7.44 -6.30
CA TRP A 5 -11.04 7.01 -7.44
C TRP A 5 -9.91 6.12 -6.92
N PHE A 6 -9.96 4.85 -7.28
CA PHE A 6 -8.93 3.87 -6.90
C PHE A 6 -7.99 3.63 -8.08
N HIS A 7 -6.68 3.79 -7.85
CA HIS A 7 -5.68 3.65 -8.90
C HIS A 7 -4.76 2.47 -8.63
N LEU A 8 -4.59 1.60 -9.61
CA LEU A 8 -3.71 0.44 -9.54
C LEU A 8 -2.26 0.74 -9.95
N MET A 9 -2.02 1.82 -10.68
CA MET A 9 -0.71 2.18 -11.26
C MET A 9 -0.06 1.03 -12.05
N PRO A 10 -0.72 0.45 -13.06
CA PRO A 10 -0.15 -0.67 -13.81
C PRO A 10 1.03 -0.22 -14.68
N TRP A 11 1.87 -1.18 -15.08
CA TRP A 11 2.87 -0.97 -16.12
C TRP A 11 2.20 -1.06 -17.51
N PRO A 12 2.10 0.02 -18.30
CA PRO A 12 1.34 0.01 -19.56
C PRO A 12 2.16 -0.50 -20.77
N HIS A 13 3.49 -0.57 -20.65
CA HIS A 13 4.39 -0.92 -21.76
C HIS A 13 4.66 -2.43 -21.81
N MET A 14 3.58 -3.22 -21.85
CA MET A 14 3.70 -4.67 -22.04
C MET A 14 3.88 -5.00 -23.53
N PRO A 15 4.79 -5.93 -23.89
CA PRO A 15 4.91 -6.38 -25.27
C PRO A 15 3.61 -7.01 -25.79
N ASP A 16 3.28 -6.82 -27.06
CA ASP A 16 2.07 -7.38 -27.68
C ASP A 16 1.98 -8.91 -27.57
N ASP A 17 3.14 -9.58 -27.58
CA ASP A 17 3.26 -11.02 -27.45
C ASP A 17 3.41 -11.51 -26.01
N PHE A 18 3.17 -10.64 -25.04
CA PHE A 18 3.34 -10.96 -23.60
C PHE A 18 2.60 -12.23 -23.19
N ARG A 19 1.32 -12.34 -23.55
CA ARG A 19 0.48 -13.50 -23.18
C ARG A 19 0.96 -14.82 -23.75
N GLN A 20 1.75 -14.79 -24.81
CA GLN A 20 2.33 -15.97 -25.44
C GLN A 20 3.58 -16.46 -24.70
N LYS A 21 4.32 -15.53 -24.08
CA LYS A 21 5.61 -15.77 -23.43
C LYS A 21 5.52 -15.90 -21.90
N HIS A 22 4.52 -15.28 -21.30
CA HIS A 22 4.38 -15.19 -19.85
C HIS A 22 2.97 -15.58 -19.40
N ARG A 23 2.90 -16.36 -18.33
CA ARG A 23 1.63 -16.88 -17.78
C ARG A 23 0.86 -15.86 -16.97
N SER A 24 1.55 -14.88 -16.41
CA SER A 24 0.96 -13.96 -15.41
C SER A 24 1.64 -12.59 -15.47
N VAL A 25 0.88 -11.55 -15.19
CA VAL A 25 1.38 -10.19 -14.91
C VAL A 25 1.77 -10.01 -13.44
N TRP A 26 1.48 -11.02 -12.59
CA TRP A 26 1.61 -10.93 -11.14
C TRP A 26 2.90 -11.53 -10.60
N VAL A 27 3.46 -12.53 -11.26
CA VAL A 27 4.62 -13.28 -10.78
C VAL A 27 5.53 -13.65 -11.94
N ASP A 28 6.81 -13.86 -11.63
CA ASP A 28 7.84 -14.35 -12.54
C ASP A 28 8.10 -13.44 -13.76
N LEU A 29 7.91 -12.14 -13.57
CA LEU A 29 8.21 -11.16 -14.61
C LEU A 29 9.70 -10.80 -14.61
N PRO A 30 10.35 -10.84 -15.79
CA PRO A 30 11.73 -10.37 -15.90
C PRO A 30 11.82 -8.87 -15.62
N SER A 31 12.68 -8.46 -14.68
CA SER A 31 12.86 -7.04 -14.31
C SER A 31 13.29 -6.15 -15.48
N ARG A 32 13.93 -6.72 -16.52
CA ARG A 32 14.30 -6.02 -17.75
C ARG A 32 13.11 -5.48 -18.57
N MET A 33 11.88 -5.87 -18.22
CA MET A 33 10.66 -5.31 -18.84
C MET A 33 10.29 -3.94 -18.29
N TYR A 34 10.88 -3.55 -17.16
CA TYR A 34 10.69 -2.23 -16.59
C TYR A 34 11.81 -1.29 -17.01
N GLU A 35 11.45 -0.16 -17.56
CA GLU A 35 12.35 0.90 -17.97
C GLU A 35 12.22 2.10 -17.02
N PRO A 36 13.25 2.41 -16.20
CA PRO A 36 13.16 3.45 -15.18
C PRO A 36 12.79 4.84 -15.71
N GLU A 37 13.27 5.21 -16.90
CA GLU A 37 12.97 6.50 -17.52
C GLU A 37 11.49 6.63 -17.88
N LEU A 38 10.89 5.57 -18.44
CA LEU A 38 9.45 5.52 -18.69
C LEU A 38 8.68 5.47 -17.37
N GLY A 39 9.18 4.70 -16.39
CA GLY A 39 8.59 4.60 -15.07
C GLY A 39 8.49 5.94 -14.36
N HIS A 40 9.52 6.80 -14.49
CA HIS A 40 9.47 8.17 -13.98
C HIS A 40 8.26 8.94 -14.53
N GLY A 41 8.09 8.96 -15.84
CA GLY A 41 6.95 9.65 -16.47
C GLY A 41 5.59 9.07 -16.06
N ILE A 42 5.49 7.74 -15.96
CA ILE A 42 4.27 7.02 -15.57
C ILE A 42 3.87 7.35 -14.13
N TYR A 43 4.78 7.35 -13.17
CA TYR A 43 4.47 7.74 -11.80
C TYR A 43 3.90 9.17 -11.72
N HIS A 44 4.51 10.11 -12.43
CA HIS A 44 4.00 11.48 -12.48
C HIS A 44 2.62 11.55 -13.12
N GLN A 45 2.41 10.88 -14.25
CA GLN A 45 1.11 10.81 -14.91
C GLN A 45 0.01 10.24 -13.98
N TYR A 46 0.30 9.18 -13.24
CA TYR A 46 -0.65 8.57 -12.32
C TYR A 46 -0.95 9.45 -11.10
N LEU A 47 0.04 10.16 -10.59
CA LEU A 47 -0.17 11.16 -9.55
C LEU A 47 -1.03 12.33 -10.06
N ASP A 48 -0.80 12.80 -11.30
CA ASP A 48 -1.60 13.83 -11.94
C ASP A 48 -3.07 13.39 -12.12
N GLN A 49 -3.30 12.11 -12.47
CA GLN A 49 -4.65 11.56 -12.57
C GLN A 49 -5.38 11.53 -11.22
N LEU A 50 -4.67 11.19 -10.14
CA LEU A 50 -5.22 11.20 -8.78
C LEU A 50 -5.53 12.63 -8.29
N GLU A 51 -4.67 13.59 -8.59
CA GLU A 51 -4.92 15.00 -8.33
C GLU A 51 -6.10 15.53 -9.15
N PHE A 52 -6.17 15.15 -10.43
CA PHE A 52 -7.30 15.51 -11.30
C PHE A 52 -8.62 14.94 -10.76
N ALA A 53 -8.63 13.72 -10.23
CA ALA A 53 -9.83 13.13 -9.63
C ALA A 53 -10.39 14.00 -8.49
N GLU A 54 -9.53 14.55 -7.63
CA GLU A 54 -9.97 15.55 -6.62
C GLU A 54 -10.58 16.78 -7.29
N SER A 55 -9.95 17.30 -8.34
CA SER A 55 -10.38 18.53 -9.00
C SER A 55 -11.78 18.41 -9.64
N VAL A 56 -12.16 17.22 -10.06
CA VAL A 56 -13.49 16.94 -10.65
C VAL A 56 -14.50 16.42 -9.64
N GLY A 57 -14.16 16.40 -8.34
CA GLY A 57 -15.10 16.21 -7.25
C GLY A 57 -15.21 14.80 -6.68
N PHE A 58 -14.23 13.92 -6.89
CA PHE A 58 -14.16 12.69 -6.13
C PHE A 58 -13.93 12.96 -4.65
N ASP A 59 -14.65 12.24 -3.77
CA ASP A 59 -14.55 12.38 -2.32
C ASP A 59 -13.28 11.75 -1.75
N GLY A 60 -12.69 10.79 -2.46
CA GLY A 60 -11.47 10.11 -2.06
C GLY A 60 -10.62 9.67 -3.26
N ILE A 61 -9.34 9.53 -3.03
CA ILE A 61 -8.35 8.98 -3.95
C ILE A 61 -7.65 7.82 -3.27
N GLY A 62 -7.53 6.69 -3.97
CA GLY A 62 -7.09 5.43 -3.37
C GLY A 62 -5.85 4.86 -4.03
N VAL A 63 -4.95 4.34 -3.20
CA VAL A 63 -3.72 3.63 -3.58
C VAL A 63 -3.65 2.27 -2.90
N ASN A 64 -2.84 1.35 -3.45
CA ASN A 64 -2.71 -0.02 -2.94
C ASN A 64 -1.25 -0.50 -2.91
N GLU A 65 -1.04 -1.74 -2.48
CA GLU A 65 0.28 -2.38 -2.37
C GLU A 65 0.40 -3.56 -3.33
N HIS A 66 1.40 -3.52 -4.23
CA HIS A 66 1.78 -4.63 -5.11
C HIS A 66 3.30 -4.68 -5.30
N HIS A 67 3.85 -5.89 -5.39
CA HIS A 67 5.29 -6.11 -5.40
C HIS A 67 5.77 -6.82 -6.67
N ALA A 68 6.83 -6.27 -7.28
CA ALA A 68 7.60 -6.88 -8.37
C ALA A 68 6.76 -7.43 -9.52
N ASN A 69 5.69 -6.73 -9.90
CA ASN A 69 4.78 -7.14 -10.98
C ASN A 69 4.35 -5.97 -11.86
N ALA A 70 3.70 -6.29 -12.99
CA ALA A 70 3.21 -5.28 -13.92
C ALA A 70 1.77 -4.82 -13.63
N TYR A 71 1.07 -5.45 -12.69
CA TYR A 71 -0.28 -5.10 -12.31
C TYR A 71 -0.33 -3.81 -11.49
N GLY A 72 0.69 -3.57 -10.66
CA GLY A 72 0.77 -2.37 -9.84
C GLY A 72 2.21 -1.99 -9.50
N LEU A 73 2.57 -0.75 -9.79
CA LEU A 73 3.91 -0.18 -9.54
C LEU A 73 4.03 0.45 -8.14
N MET A 74 3.25 -0.01 -7.16
CA MET A 74 3.21 0.57 -5.81
C MET A 74 3.67 -0.42 -4.74
N PRO A 75 4.99 -0.68 -4.59
CA PRO A 75 5.47 -1.49 -3.47
C PRO A 75 5.30 -0.79 -2.12
N SER A 76 5.10 0.52 -2.10
CA SER A 76 4.77 1.29 -0.91
C SER A 76 3.64 2.28 -1.19
N PRO A 77 2.39 1.94 -0.86
CA PRO A 77 1.27 2.87 -0.98
C PRO A 77 1.45 4.10 -0.09
N ASN A 78 2.19 3.97 1.02
CA ASN A 78 2.43 5.06 1.95
C ASN A 78 3.29 6.16 1.33
N ILE A 79 4.27 5.82 0.47
CA ILE A 79 5.06 6.81 -0.28
C ILE A 79 4.16 7.56 -1.26
N MET A 80 3.28 6.86 -1.97
CA MET A 80 2.32 7.50 -2.88
C MET A 80 1.36 8.41 -2.12
N ALA A 81 0.79 7.94 -1.02
CA ALA A 81 -0.08 8.73 -0.17
C ALA A 81 0.63 9.98 0.39
N ALA A 82 1.88 9.85 0.83
CA ALA A 82 2.68 10.99 1.31
C ALA A 82 2.86 12.06 0.22
N THR A 83 3.13 11.65 -1.02
CA THR A 83 3.22 12.58 -2.16
C THR A 83 1.89 13.30 -2.38
N LEU A 84 0.77 12.57 -2.29
CA LEU A 84 -0.57 13.12 -2.47
C LEU A 84 -1.01 14.08 -1.35
N THR A 85 -0.45 13.98 -0.14
CA THR A 85 -0.75 14.96 0.94
C THR A 85 -0.44 16.39 0.53
N ARG A 86 0.58 16.59 -0.31
CA ARG A 86 1.02 17.92 -0.79
C ARG A 86 0.34 18.35 -2.10
N ARG A 87 -0.19 17.40 -2.86
CA ARG A 87 -0.81 17.65 -4.17
C ARG A 87 -2.32 17.82 -4.09
N THR A 88 -2.92 17.42 -2.98
CA THR A 88 -4.38 17.45 -2.74
C THR A 88 -4.70 18.14 -1.43
N SER A 89 -5.94 18.61 -1.29
CA SER A 89 -6.35 19.40 -0.12
C SER A 89 -7.70 19.01 0.49
N LYS A 90 -8.54 18.25 -0.23
CA LYS A 90 -9.93 17.97 0.15
C LYS A 90 -10.26 16.48 0.16
N ALA A 91 -9.85 15.73 -0.88
CA ALA A 91 -10.18 14.33 -1.00
C ALA A 91 -9.57 13.50 0.15
N ALA A 92 -10.31 12.51 0.63
CA ALA A 92 -9.76 11.51 1.53
C ALA A 92 -8.63 10.73 0.84
N LEU A 93 -7.52 10.53 1.55
CA LEU A 93 -6.41 9.70 1.10
C LEU A 93 -6.67 8.26 1.55
N VAL A 94 -7.11 7.42 0.63
CA VAL A 94 -7.55 6.06 0.94
C VAL A 94 -6.42 5.08 0.63
N VAL A 95 -5.69 4.66 1.65
CA VAL A 95 -4.67 3.63 1.51
C VAL A 95 -5.33 2.25 1.62
N LEU A 96 -5.56 1.57 0.50
CA LEU A 96 -6.15 0.24 0.40
C LEU A 96 -5.09 -0.78 -0.09
N GLY A 97 -4.21 -1.13 0.66
CA GLY A 97 -3.49 -0.62 1.71
C GLY A 97 -2.39 -1.57 2.14
N ASN A 98 -1.89 -1.36 3.30
CA ASN A 98 -0.82 -2.19 3.82
C ASN A 98 -1.31 -3.58 4.20
N SER A 99 -0.67 -4.61 3.63
CA SER A 99 -0.88 -6.01 4.00
C SER A 99 -0.15 -6.31 5.32
N ILE A 100 -0.72 -5.88 6.44
CA ILE A 100 -0.05 -5.80 7.76
C ILE A 100 0.50 -7.12 8.29
N ALA A 101 0.01 -8.25 7.79
CA ALA A 101 0.56 -9.58 8.12
C ALA A 101 1.99 -9.80 7.59
N LEU A 102 2.45 -8.99 6.63
CA LEU A 102 3.74 -9.12 5.99
C LEU A 102 4.85 -8.33 6.69
N TYR A 103 4.48 -7.30 7.43
CA TYR A 103 5.43 -6.39 8.06
C TYR A 103 5.96 -6.94 9.39
N ASN A 104 7.26 -6.72 9.63
CA ASN A 104 7.89 -7.11 10.89
C ASN A 104 8.91 -6.03 11.34
N PRO A 105 8.61 -5.24 12.36
CA PRO A 105 7.34 -5.24 13.11
C PRO A 105 6.24 -4.47 12.38
N PRO A 106 4.97 -4.84 12.56
CA PRO A 106 3.84 -4.09 12.00
C PRO A 106 3.64 -2.72 12.65
N LEU A 107 4.33 -2.43 13.75
CA LEU A 107 4.38 -1.11 14.39
C LEU A 107 4.80 -0.01 13.40
N ARG A 108 5.70 -0.32 12.46
CA ARG A 108 6.11 0.63 11.42
C ARG A 108 4.94 1.15 10.59
N VAL A 109 3.97 0.29 10.30
CA VAL A 109 2.75 0.69 9.58
C VAL A 109 1.91 1.65 10.44
N ALA A 110 1.81 1.39 11.75
CA ALA A 110 1.10 2.28 12.66
C ALA A 110 1.71 3.70 12.69
N GLU A 111 3.05 3.78 12.73
CA GLU A 111 3.79 5.05 12.72
C GLU A 111 3.58 5.81 11.40
N GLU A 112 3.72 5.13 10.26
CA GLU A 112 3.56 5.74 8.94
C GLU A 112 2.12 6.24 8.70
N MET A 113 1.12 5.45 9.11
CA MET A 113 -0.29 5.87 9.00
C MET A 113 -0.60 7.06 9.89
N ALA A 114 -0.12 7.09 11.13
CA ALA A 114 -0.27 8.25 12.02
C ALA A 114 0.40 9.49 11.43
N MET A 115 1.61 9.34 10.88
CA MET A 115 2.32 10.43 10.21
C MET A 115 1.54 10.95 8.99
N LEU A 116 0.99 10.05 8.16
CA LEU A 116 0.17 10.40 7.00
C LEU A 116 -1.11 11.14 7.40
N ASP A 117 -1.74 10.72 8.49
CA ASP A 117 -2.94 11.39 9.00
C ASP A 117 -2.63 12.82 9.40
N VAL A 118 -1.56 13.04 10.16
CA VAL A 118 -1.10 14.38 10.54
C VAL A 118 -0.72 15.22 9.32
N LEU A 119 0.07 14.68 8.38
CA LEU A 119 0.50 15.38 7.16
C LEU A 119 -0.68 15.77 6.27
N SER A 120 -1.72 14.94 6.22
CA SER A 120 -2.92 15.20 5.41
C SER A 120 -3.94 16.08 6.09
N GLY A 121 -3.78 16.39 7.38
CA GLY A 121 -4.75 17.16 8.17
C GLY A 121 -6.02 16.35 8.47
N GLY A 122 -5.88 15.06 8.79
CA GLY A 122 -6.99 14.18 9.18
C GLY A 122 -7.79 13.62 7.98
N ARG A 123 -7.19 13.57 6.78
CA ARG A 123 -7.86 13.06 5.58
C ARG A 123 -7.56 11.58 5.30
N LEU A 124 -6.78 10.91 6.13
CA LEU A 124 -6.40 9.53 5.92
C LEU A 124 -7.56 8.56 6.17
N VAL A 125 -7.70 7.59 5.27
CA VAL A 125 -8.47 6.37 5.49
C VAL A 125 -7.50 5.19 5.40
N ALA A 126 -7.15 4.62 6.55
CA ALA A 126 -6.21 3.51 6.65
C ALA A 126 -6.91 2.18 6.38
N GLY A 127 -6.54 1.50 5.31
CA GLY A 127 -7.07 0.20 4.91
C GLY A 127 -6.04 -0.91 5.09
N PHE A 128 -6.45 -2.03 5.67
CA PHE A 128 -5.60 -3.17 5.95
C PHE A 128 -6.16 -4.44 5.30
N PRO A 129 -5.84 -4.73 4.03
CA PRO A 129 -6.19 -6.01 3.43
C PRO A 129 -5.40 -7.14 4.08
N VAL A 130 -5.96 -8.33 4.07
CA VAL A 130 -5.26 -9.52 4.61
C VAL A 130 -3.98 -9.84 3.80
N GLY A 131 -3.95 -9.45 2.51
CA GLY A 131 -2.79 -9.70 1.65
C GLY A 131 -2.70 -11.16 1.23
N THR A 132 -3.54 -11.57 0.29
CA THR A 132 -3.57 -12.96 -0.20
C THR A 132 -2.96 -13.13 -1.57
N SER A 133 -2.55 -12.06 -2.23
CA SER A 133 -1.94 -12.13 -3.56
C SER A 133 -0.56 -12.77 -3.52
N MET A 134 -0.19 -13.47 -4.59
CA MET A 134 1.06 -14.24 -4.61
C MET A 134 2.29 -13.35 -4.69
N ASP A 135 2.20 -12.19 -5.34
CA ASP A 135 3.28 -11.21 -5.40
C ASP A 135 3.73 -10.78 -4.00
N THR A 136 2.78 -10.43 -3.12
CA THR A 136 3.07 -10.05 -1.75
C THR A 136 3.60 -11.21 -0.92
N ASN A 137 2.97 -12.38 -1.00
CA ASN A 137 3.42 -13.55 -0.23
C ASN A 137 4.83 -14.00 -0.63
N TYR A 138 5.15 -14.00 -1.93
CA TYR A 138 6.49 -14.36 -2.40
C TYR A 138 7.53 -13.31 -2.04
N ALA A 139 7.23 -12.01 -2.23
CA ALA A 139 8.16 -10.93 -1.91
C ALA A 139 8.58 -10.93 -0.43
N TYR A 140 7.67 -11.30 0.47
CA TYR A 140 7.93 -11.32 1.91
C TYR A 140 8.21 -12.72 2.47
N GLY A 141 8.26 -13.76 1.66
CA GLY A 141 8.48 -15.14 2.12
C GLY A 141 7.43 -15.62 3.13
N THR A 142 6.20 -15.14 2.99
CA THR A 142 5.14 -15.44 3.95
C THR A 142 4.44 -16.75 3.60
N ILE A 143 4.16 -17.56 4.64
CA ILE A 143 3.38 -18.78 4.50
C ILE A 143 1.88 -18.41 4.54
N PRO A 144 1.11 -18.60 3.44
CA PRO A 144 -0.28 -18.16 3.35
C PRO A 144 -1.18 -18.70 4.46
N ALA A 145 -0.93 -19.92 4.94
CA ALA A 145 -1.69 -20.54 6.04
C ALA A 145 -1.62 -19.76 7.36
N LEU A 146 -0.54 -18.98 7.57
CA LEU A 146 -0.34 -18.19 8.79
C LEU A 146 -0.79 -16.74 8.66
N THR A 147 -1.18 -16.30 7.46
CA THR A 147 -1.44 -14.88 7.17
C THR A 147 -2.57 -14.32 8.04
N ARG A 148 -3.65 -15.07 8.25
CA ARG A 148 -4.79 -14.59 9.05
C ARG A 148 -4.45 -14.41 10.53
N GLU A 149 -3.66 -15.31 11.11
CA GLU A 149 -3.23 -15.18 12.50
C GLU A 149 -2.26 -14.01 12.68
N LYS A 150 -1.29 -13.88 11.77
CA LYS A 150 -0.38 -12.72 11.74
C LYS A 150 -1.11 -11.40 11.56
N TYR A 151 -2.11 -11.39 10.68
CA TYR A 151 -2.95 -10.21 10.45
C TYR A 151 -3.68 -9.79 11.73
N ALA A 152 -4.34 -10.73 12.42
CA ALA A 152 -5.06 -10.42 13.65
C ALA A 152 -4.12 -9.83 14.71
N GLU A 153 -2.96 -10.45 14.93
CA GLU A 153 -1.97 -9.94 15.88
C GLU A 153 -1.42 -8.58 15.49
N ALA A 154 -1.10 -8.37 14.21
CA ALA A 154 -0.63 -7.09 13.69
C ALA A 154 -1.67 -5.98 13.86
N HIS A 155 -2.93 -6.29 13.55
CA HIS A 155 -4.06 -5.35 13.72
C HIS A 155 -4.23 -4.97 15.20
N ASP A 156 -4.14 -5.92 16.11
CA ASP A 156 -4.26 -5.66 17.55
C ASP A 156 -3.11 -4.77 18.05
N LEU A 157 -1.87 -5.04 17.59
CA LEU A 157 -0.71 -4.20 17.92
C LEU A 157 -0.90 -2.77 17.41
N ILE A 158 -1.30 -2.60 16.14
CA ILE A 158 -1.51 -1.26 15.53
C ILE A 158 -2.57 -0.49 16.30
N ARG A 159 -3.71 -1.11 16.58
CA ARG A 159 -4.79 -0.46 17.34
C ARG A 159 -4.35 -0.09 18.76
N LYS A 160 -3.60 -0.98 19.41
CA LYS A 160 -3.05 -0.72 20.75
C LYS A 160 -2.08 0.46 20.70
N ALA A 161 -1.19 0.53 19.70
CA ALA A 161 -0.24 1.61 19.56
C ALA A 161 -0.92 2.97 19.36
N TRP A 162 -1.99 3.02 18.56
CA TRP A 162 -2.75 4.26 18.34
C TRP A 162 -3.58 4.72 19.54
N ALA A 163 -3.93 3.79 20.43
CA ALA A 163 -4.75 4.11 21.61
C ALA A 163 -3.91 4.29 22.89
N ALA A 164 -2.60 4.06 22.84
CA ALA A 164 -1.77 4.07 24.02
C ALA A 164 -1.33 5.50 24.42
N ASP A 165 -1.62 5.88 25.66
CA ASP A 165 -1.12 7.12 26.27
C ASP A 165 0.24 6.90 26.95
N GLU A 166 0.63 5.65 27.21
CA GLU A 166 1.83 5.27 27.95
C GLU A 166 2.62 4.16 27.23
N PRO A 167 3.94 4.08 27.47
CA PRO A 167 4.75 2.98 26.97
C PRO A 167 4.21 1.61 27.40
N PHE A 168 4.27 0.62 26.50
CA PHE A 168 3.80 -0.73 26.80
C PHE A 168 4.71 -1.82 26.21
N ALA A 169 4.63 -3.03 26.76
CA ALA A 169 5.18 -4.22 26.16
C ALA A 169 4.09 -4.95 25.34
N PHE A 170 4.45 -5.43 24.17
CA PHE A 170 3.63 -6.32 23.36
C PHE A 170 4.31 -7.68 23.24
N ASN A 171 3.65 -8.73 23.69
CA ASN A 171 4.16 -10.10 23.74
C ASN A 171 3.26 -11.04 22.93
N GLY A 172 3.21 -10.82 21.62
CA GLY A 172 2.47 -11.67 20.71
C GLY A 172 3.22 -12.96 20.34
N ARG A 173 2.57 -13.78 19.55
CA ARG A 173 3.15 -15.01 19.00
C ARG A 173 4.20 -14.70 17.93
N TYR A 174 3.92 -13.72 17.08
CA TYR A 174 4.73 -13.34 15.93
C TYR A 174 5.55 -12.08 16.17
N THR A 175 5.06 -11.19 17.02
CA THR A 175 5.71 -9.91 17.31
C THR A 175 5.92 -9.74 18.81
N LYS A 176 7.16 -9.46 19.19
CA LYS A 176 7.52 -9.08 20.57
C LYS A 176 8.32 -7.80 20.54
N LEU A 177 7.81 -6.77 21.21
CA LEU A 177 8.47 -5.47 21.25
C LEU A 177 8.07 -4.67 22.50
N ARG A 178 8.81 -3.58 22.74
CA ARG A 178 8.42 -2.52 23.67
C ARG A 178 8.14 -1.26 22.87
N TYR A 179 6.92 -0.76 22.98
CA TYR A 179 6.56 0.57 22.53
C TYR A 179 7.04 1.60 23.57
N VAL A 180 7.81 2.58 23.12
CA VAL A 180 8.49 3.57 23.99
C VAL A 180 8.07 4.99 23.64
#